data_fe2ff4b0f2cbab45a7487941052da478
#
_entry.id   fe2ff4b0f2cbab45a7487941052da478
#
_cell.length_a   1.000
_cell.length_b   1.000
_cell.length_c   1.000
_cell.angle_alpha   90.00
_cell.angle_beta   90.00
_cell.angle_gamma   90.00
#
_symmetry.space_group_name_H-M   'P 1'
#
loop_
_entity.id
_entity.type
_entity.pdbx_description
1 polymer ?
#
loop_
_entity_poly.entity_id
_entity_poly.type
_entity_poly.pdbx_seq_one_letter_code
_entity_poly.pdbx_strand_id
1 'polypeptide(L)'
;MLKKKAIFSPFGTLAYICISKVTTRLLSTNTDSGMNEPYLISGIQQIGIGCTDFRTSWKWYIDMFRMNVRVLEDDTVAERMLPYTGGQAQKRHACIALNLQGGGGFEIWQYSERTPQPVGFRVQIGDLGVFAAKLKSRDPESFRNQLAAKYNQVGPLATAPDGKRTFWVQDPWGNWFQVVEDASVFIEQHTPGGGVVGAIVGCSDIERSLPLYRDLFGYDTVVYDRSGIFDDLVYADGGDQHYRRMLLTHSQPRQGAFATFYGQSSIELVQPLDRTPRRIYEGRYWGDPGFIQLCFDVTHMSAIEKRCNELGYPFTVDSCKGQGRFDMGDASGHFTYIEDPDGTLIEMVEAHKLTILKRPRIAIDMLRRDRNKPFPKMFYRLMGLAKVNFD
;
A
#
# COMPACT_ATOMS: atom_id res chain seq x y z
N MET A 1 -20.12 55.96 -8.70
CA MET A 1 -18.67 55.92 -8.65
C MET A 1 -18.23 55.18 -7.39
N LEU A 2 -17.96 53.90 -7.47
CA LEU A 2 -17.41 53.10 -6.38
C LEU A 2 -16.22 52.30 -6.94
N LYS A 3 -15.01 52.68 -6.53
CA LYS A 3 -13.77 52.04 -6.90
C LYS A 3 -13.64 50.68 -6.16
N LYS A 4 -13.64 49.59 -6.91
CA LYS A 4 -13.22 48.29 -6.38
C LYS A 4 -11.70 48.24 -6.25
N LYS A 5 -11.18 48.14 -5.02
CA LYS A 5 -9.79 47.82 -4.73
C LYS A 5 -9.57 46.32 -4.99
N ALA A 6 -8.67 45.99 -5.92
CA ALA A 6 -8.15 44.63 -6.07
C ALA A 6 -7.18 44.34 -4.97
N ILE A 7 -7.43 43.31 -4.18
CA ILE A 7 -6.49 42.76 -3.19
C ILE A 7 -5.60 41.75 -3.93
N PHE A 8 -4.34 42.13 -4.20
CA PHE A 8 -3.32 41.23 -4.69
C PHE A 8 -2.87 40.31 -3.55
N SER A 9 -3.09 39.02 -3.69
CA SER A 9 -2.55 37.99 -2.80
C SER A 9 -1.09 37.68 -3.22
N PRO A 10 -0.12 37.64 -2.29
CA PRO A 10 1.30 37.41 -2.63
C PRO A 10 1.63 35.96 -3.04
N PHE A 11 0.66 35.06 -3.09
CA PHE A 11 0.85 33.64 -3.41
C PHE A 11 0.90 33.30 -4.92
N GLY A 12 0.44 34.20 -5.78
CA GLY A 12 0.38 33.95 -7.24
C GLY A 12 1.74 33.91 -7.94
N THR A 13 2.72 34.65 -7.44
CA THR A 13 3.99 34.88 -8.14
C THR A 13 5.03 33.75 -7.91
N LEU A 14 5.02 33.08 -6.77
CA LEU A 14 5.93 31.97 -6.49
C LEU A 14 5.56 30.67 -7.23
N ALA A 15 4.26 30.42 -7.42
CA ALA A 15 3.79 29.27 -8.19
C ALA A 15 4.17 29.38 -9.67
N TYR A 16 4.12 30.59 -10.22
CA TYR A 16 4.44 30.84 -11.65
C TYR A 16 5.95 30.65 -11.95
N ILE A 17 6.82 31.00 -11.02
CA ILE A 17 8.28 30.89 -11.21
C ILE A 17 8.75 29.41 -11.14
N CYS A 18 8.11 28.57 -10.34
CA CYS A 18 8.42 27.13 -10.32
C CYS A 18 7.93 26.40 -11.58
N ILE A 19 6.78 26.78 -12.13
CA ILE A 19 6.19 26.15 -13.33
C ILE A 19 6.97 26.53 -14.59
N SER A 20 7.44 27.77 -14.72
CA SER A 20 8.19 28.20 -15.91
C SER A 20 9.56 27.57 -16.06
N LYS A 21 10.24 27.21 -14.95
CA LYS A 21 11.54 26.52 -15.00
C LYS A 21 11.43 25.02 -15.25
N VAL A 22 10.26 24.41 -15.02
CA VAL A 22 10.03 22.97 -15.29
C VAL A 22 9.61 22.77 -16.76
N THR A 23 8.89 23.74 -17.35
CA THR A 23 8.32 23.55 -18.70
C THR A 23 9.34 23.75 -19.82
N THR A 24 10.44 24.49 -19.60
CA THR A 24 11.38 24.85 -20.68
C THR A 24 12.50 23.80 -20.90
N ARG A 25 12.54 22.72 -20.15
CA ARG A 25 13.57 21.65 -20.30
C ARG A 25 13.04 20.28 -20.73
N LEU A 26 11.79 20.19 -21.18
CA LEU A 26 11.11 18.91 -21.47
C LEU A 26 10.78 18.66 -22.95
N LEU A 27 11.45 19.37 -23.86
CA LEU A 27 11.37 19.04 -25.29
C LEU A 27 12.67 18.35 -25.73
N SER A 28 12.87 17.11 -25.32
CA SER A 28 13.71 16.17 -26.04
C SER A 28 12.81 15.09 -26.63
N THR A 29 12.78 15.06 -27.92
CA THR A 29 12.11 14.06 -28.77
C THR A 29 12.61 12.66 -28.44
N ASN A 30 11.79 11.81 -27.83
CA ASN A 30 12.03 10.38 -27.78
C ASN A 30 11.33 9.71 -28.95
N THR A 31 12.12 9.22 -29.87
CA THR A 31 11.74 8.22 -30.86
C THR A 31 11.51 6.88 -30.19
N ASP A 32 10.49 6.22 -30.65
CA ASP A 32 9.99 4.89 -30.37
C ASP A 32 11.08 3.85 -30.05
N SER A 33 11.26 3.50 -28.76
CA SER A 33 12.06 2.35 -28.29
C SER A 33 11.31 1.52 -27.24
N GLY A 34 9.98 1.55 -27.26
CA GLY A 34 9.13 1.05 -26.19
C GLY A 34 9.06 -0.48 -25.98
N MET A 35 9.78 -1.30 -26.72
CA MET A 35 9.57 -2.76 -26.67
C MET A 35 10.57 -3.57 -25.82
N ASN A 36 11.56 -2.95 -25.17
CA ASN A 36 12.56 -3.68 -24.38
C ASN A 36 12.99 -2.99 -23.08
N GLU A 37 12.27 -1.98 -22.59
CA GLU A 37 12.62 -1.40 -21.30
C GLU A 37 12.13 -2.30 -20.15
N PRO A 38 12.98 -2.56 -19.13
CA PRO A 38 12.56 -3.34 -17.96
C PRO A 38 11.46 -2.59 -17.20
N TYR A 39 10.56 -3.35 -16.56
CA TYR A 39 9.61 -2.77 -15.62
C TYR A 39 10.32 -2.30 -14.35
N LEU A 40 9.73 -1.33 -13.66
CA LEU A 40 10.17 -0.88 -12.34
C LEU A 40 9.09 -1.14 -11.31
N ILE A 41 9.51 -1.41 -10.08
CA ILE A 41 8.65 -1.49 -8.91
C ILE A 41 9.11 -0.41 -7.95
N SER A 42 8.30 0.63 -7.76
CA SER A 42 8.65 1.75 -6.87
C SER A 42 8.54 1.39 -5.39
N GLY A 43 7.75 0.37 -5.05
CA GLY A 43 7.56 -0.11 -3.70
C GLY A 43 6.12 -0.53 -3.40
N ILE A 44 5.85 -0.84 -2.14
CA ILE A 44 4.49 -1.08 -1.66
C ILE A 44 3.75 0.26 -1.67
N GLN A 45 2.73 0.38 -2.53
CA GLN A 45 1.91 1.58 -2.63
C GLN A 45 0.93 1.64 -1.46
N GLN A 46 0.23 0.53 -1.20
CA GLN A 46 -0.78 0.42 -0.15
C GLN A 46 -1.05 -1.04 0.23
N ILE A 47 -1.73 -1.21 1.36
CA ILE A 47 -2.46 -2.43 1.70
C ILE A 47 -3.95 -2.08 1.68
N GLY A 48 -4.75 -2.87 0.95
CA GLY A 48 -6.20 -2.72 0.92
C GLY A 48 -6.83 -3.22 2.21
N ILE A 49 -7.74 -2.45 2.80
CA ILE A 49 -8.45 -2.77 4.04
C ILE A 49 -9.95 -2.64 3.80
N GLY A 50 -10.65 -3.77 3.76
CA GLY A 50 -12.11 -3.80 3.77
C GLY A 50 -12.65 -3.45 5.14
N CYS A 51 -13.71 -2.64 5.19
CA CYS A 51 -14.35 -2.24 6.43
C CYS A 51 -15.88 -2.21 6.33
N THR A 52 -16.54 -2.16 7.49
CA THR A 52 -18.01 -2.05 7.59
C THR A 52 -18.48 -0.62 7.74
N ASP A 53 -17.62 0.27 8.22
CA ASP A 53 -17.85 1.72 8.37
C ASP A 53 -16.59 2.48 7.95
N PHE A 54 -16.62 3.03 6.76
CA PHE A 54 -15.52 3.74 6.15
C PHE A 54 -15.01 4.91 7.00
N ARG A 55 -15.94 5.77 7.47
CA ARG A 55 -15.57 6.99 8.19
C ARG A 55 -14.96 6.67 9.56
N THR A 56 -15.57 5.76 10.29
CA THR A 56 -15.08 5.33 11.62
C THR A 56 -13.73 4.63 11.49
N SER A 57 -13.56 3.77 10.48
CA SER A 57 -12.30 3.07 10.24
C SER A 57 -11.18 4.05 9.86
N TRP A 58 -11.43 4.94 8.91
CA TRP A 58 -10.42 5.92 8.51
C TRP A 58 -10.05 6.88 9.63
N LYS A 59 -11.05 7.34 10.40
CA LYS A 59 -10.77 8.18 11.59
C LYS A 59 -9.82 7.45 12.56
N TRP A 60 -10.07 6.18 12.83
CA TRP A 60 -9.20 5.37 13.70
C TRP A 60 -7.76 5.29 13.14
N TYR A 61 -7.58 5.04 11.84
CA TYR A 61 -6.26 4.99 11.22
C TYR A 61 -5.56 6.37 11.18
N ILE A 62 -6.31 7.46 11.16
CA ILE A 62 -5.77 8.82 11.35
C ILE A 62 -5.26 9.00 12.77
N ASP A 63 -6.09 8.66 13.76
CA ASP A 63 -5.81 8.88 15.18
C ASP A 63 -4.62 8.03 15.68
N MET A 64 -4.52 6.78 15.18
CA MET A 64 -3.48 5.83 15.57
C MET A 64 -2.22 5.94 14.72
N PHE A 65 -2.34 6.01 13.40
CA PHE A 65 -1.22 5.86 12.48
C PHE A 65 -0.96 7.10 11.62
N ARG A 66 -1.73 8.19 11.83
CA ARG A 66 -1.64 9.42 11.04
C ARG A 66 -1.75 9.19 9.53
N MET A 67 -2.60 8.25 9.11
CA MET A 67 -2.97 8.05 7.71
C MET A 67 -3.97 9.12 7.28
N ASN A 68 -3.53 10.39 7.28
CA ASN A 68 -4.40 11.55 7.16
C ASN A 68 -4.25 12.32 5.84
N VAL A 69 -3.34 11.93 4.96
CA VAL A 69 -3.18 12.58 3.65
C VAL A 69 -3.96 11.79 2.62
N ARG A 70 -5.06 12.37 2.15
CA ARG A 70 -5.91 11.79 1.10
C ARG A 70 -5.24 11.94 -0.26
N VAL A 71 -4.97 10.81 -0.93
CA VAL A 71 -4.49 10.79 -2.32
C VAL A 71 -5.66 10.87 -3.28
N LEU A 72 -6.63 9.99 -3.07
CA LEU A 72 -7.89 9.94 -3.82
C LEU A 72 -9.01 9.46 -2.90
N GLU A 73 -10.24 9.76 -3.27
CA GLU A 73 -11.45 9.24 -2.67
C GLU A 73 -12.50 9.11 -3.77
N ASP A 74 -13.17 7.98 -3.82
CA ASP A 74 -14.02 7.60 -4.93
C ASP A 74 -15.22 6.77 -4.47
N ASP A 75 -16.40 7.08 -5.04
CA ASP A 75 -17.67 6.38 -4.80
C ASP A 75 -18.21 5.91 -6.15
N THR A 76 -17.82 4.71 -6.55
CA THR A 76 -18.13 4.13 -7.87
C THR A 76 -18.42 2.64 -7.80
N VAL A 77 -18.70 2.05 -8.96
CA VAL A 77 -18.92 0.62 -9.13
C VAL A 77 -17.62 -0.07 -9.54
N ALA A 78 -17.26 -1.14 -8.83
CA ALA A 78 -16.08 -1.97 -9.12
C ALA A 78 -16.39 -2.97 -10.25
N GLU A 79 -16.57 -2.48 -11.47
CA GLU A 79 -16.98 -3.29 -12.62
C GLU A 79 -15.94 -4.31 -13.09
N ARG A 80 -14.68 -4.14 -12.72
CA ARG A 80 -13.56 -4.97 -13.19
C ARG A 80 -13.23 -6.13 -12.26
N MET A 81 -13.75 -6.12 -11.04
CA MET A 81 -13.45 -7.13 -10.01
C MET A 81 -14.40 -8.35 -10.02
N LEU A 82 -15.09 -8.58 -11.13
CA LEU A 82 -16.08 -9.66 -11.28
C LEU A 82 -15.57 -11.05 -10.86
N PRO A 83 -14.31 -11.46 -11.15
CA PRO A 83 -13.79 -12.76 -10.70
C PRO A 83 -13.83 -12.93 -9.18
N TYR A 84 -13.76 -11.82 -8.42
CA TYR A 84 -13.66 -11.81 -6.96
C TYR A 84 -14.92 -11.28 -6.25
N THR A 85 -15.98 -10.98 -7.02
CA THR A 85 -17.25 -10.46 -6.49
C THR A 85 -18.47 -11.31 -6.92
N GLY A 86 -18.22 -12.61 -7.15
CA GLY A 86 -19.28 -13.54 -7.55
C GLY A 86 -19.90 -13.24 -8.92
N GLY A 87 -19.14 -12.65 -9.82
CA GLY A 87 -19.60 -12.29 -11.17
C GLY A 87 -20.48 -11.03 -11.23
N GLN A 88 -20.63 -10.29 -10.13
CA GLN A 88 -21.48 -9.09 -10.04
C GLN A 88 -20.66 -7.86 -9.69
N ALA A 89 -20.87 -6.78 -10.44
CA ALA A 89 -20.28 -5.48 -10.12
C ALA A 89 -20.86 -4.95 -8.80
N GLN A 90 -20.01 -4.48 -7.92
CA GLN A 90 -20.38 -4.00 -6.59
C GLN A 90 -20.09 -2.52 -6.45
N LYS A 91 -21.06 -1.74 -5.94
CA LYS A 91 -20.83 -0.34 -5.60
C LYS A 91 -20.03 -0.23 -4.31
N ARG A 92 -19.07 0.69 -4.32
CA ARG A 92 -18.13 0.84 -3.22
C ARG A 92 -17.74 2.29 -2.99
N HIS A 93 -17.33 2.60 -1.78
CA HIS A 93 -16.61 3.80 -1.41
C HIS A 93 -15.19 3.44 -1.00
N ALA A 94 -14.19 4.16 -1.50
CA ALA A 94 -12.80 3.91 -1.17
C ALA A 94 -11.97 5.18 -1.11
N CYS A 95 -10.91 5.18 -0.30
CA CYS A 95 -9.89 6.21 -0.34
C CYS A 95 -8.49 5.59 -0.21
N ILE A 96 -7.49 6.26 -0.78
CA ILE A 96 -6.09 6.00 -0.48
C ILE A 96 -5.59 7.09 0.47
N ALA A 97 -5.10 6.66 1.63
CA ALA A 97 -4.62 7.50 2.71
C ALA A 97 -3.15 7.22 3.02
N LEU A 98 -2.34 8.27 3.14
CA LEU A 98 -0.89 8.19 3.37
C LEU A 98 -0.48 8.89 4.67
N ASN A 99 0.68 8.48 5.20
CA ASN A 99 1.46 9.19 6.22
C ASN A 99 2.71 9.81 5.57
N LEU A 100 2.88 11.12 5.62
CA LEU A 100 4.00 11.82 4.97
C LEU A 100 5.39 11.51 5.57
N GLN A 101 5.45 10.82 6.71
CA GLN A 101 6.73 10.32 7.22
C GLN A 101 7.36 9.27 6.28
N GLY A 102 6.59 8.81 5.29
CA GLY A 102 6.99 7.89 4.23
C GLY A 102 6.61 6.44 4.53
N GLY A 103 6.73 5.61 3.52
CA GLY A 103 6.15 4.28 3.42
C GLY A 103 4.87 4.27 2.59
N GLY A 104 4.32 3.10 2.30
CA GLY A 104 3.01 2.95 1.66
C GLY A 104 1.86 3.40 2.55
N GLY A 105 0.66 3.42 1.98
CA GLY A 105 -0.57 3.82 2.66
C GLY A 105 -1.54 2.68 2.90
N PHE A 106 -2.78 3.07 3.17
CA PHE A 106 -3.94 2.19 3.19
C PHE A 106 -4.91 2.58 2.08
N GLU A 107 -5.46 1.58 1.40
CA GLU A 107 -6.70 1.74 0.66
C GLU A 107 -7.84 1.27 1.56
N ILE A 108 -8.60 2.23 2.11
CA ILE A 108 -9.74 1.93 2.97
C ILE A 108 -10.96 1.80 2.09
N TRP A 109 -11.67 0.68 2.20
CA TRP A 109 -12.63 0.24 1.23
C TRP A 109 -13.92 -0.31 1.88
N GLN A 110 -15.09 0.13 1.41
CA GLN A 110 -16.39 -0.31 1.92
C GLN A 110 -17.37 -0.55 0.79
N TYR A 111 -18.13 -1.64 0.85
CA TYR A 111 -19.33 -1.82 0.03
C TYR A 111 -20.41 -0.80 0.40
N SER A 112 -21.05 -0.16 -0.60
CA SER A 112 -22.10 0.83 -0.37
C SER A 112 -23.51 0.26 -0.48
N GLU A 113 -23.72 -0.82 -1.24
CA GLU A 113 -25.04 -1.41 -1.52
C GLU A 113 -25.16 -2.87 -1.05
N ARG A 114 -24.06 -3.49 -0.65
CA ARG A 114 -24.01 -4.84 -0.08
C ARG A 114 -23.56 -4.77 1.37
N THR A 115 -24.16 -5.58 2.24
CA THR A 115 -23.63 -5.77 3.60
C THR A 115 -22.30 -6.51 3.52
N PRO A 116 -21.19 -5.92 3.98
CA PRO A 116 -19.90 -6.60 4.03
C PRO A 116 -19.96 -7.84 4.93
N GLN A 117 -19.34 -8.94 4.50
CA GLN A 117 -19.31 -10.19 5.24
C GLN A 117 -17.99 -10.31 6.02
N PRO A 118 -18.01 -10.28 7.35
CA PRO A 118 -16.82 -10.50 8.16
C PRO A 118 -16.31 -11.93 8.02
N VAL A 119 -15.03 -12.15 8.37
CA VAL A 119 -14.47 -13.51 8.44
C VAL A 119 -15.18 -14.32 9.53
N GLY A 120 -15.58 -15.56 9.20
CA GLY A 120 -16.37 -16.43 10.08
C GLY A 120 -15.53 -17.20 11.12
N PHE A 121 -14.26 -16.84 11.31
CA PHE A 121 -13.35 -17.50 12.25
C PHE A 121 -12.28 -16.53 12.76
N ARG A 122 -11.62 -16.88 13.86
CA ARG A 122 -10.50 -16.13 14.37
C ARG A 122 -9.28 -16.36 13.48
N VAL A 123 -8.87 -15.33 12.73
CA VAL A 123 -7.68 -15.37 11.87
C VAL A 123 -6.44 -15.46 12.74
N GLN A 124 -5.55 -16.39 12.41
CA GLN A 124 -4.29 -16.62 13.12
C GLN A 124 -3.09 -16.36 12.21
N ILE A 125 -1.96 -16.04 12.80
CA ILE A 125 -0.69 -15.92 12.07
C ILE A 125 -0.50 -17.16 11.18
N GLY A 126 -0.12 -16.93 9.91
CA GLY A 126 0.09 -17.99 8.93
C GLY A 126 -1.18 -18.47 8.23
N ASP A 127 -2.38 -17.96 8.54
CA ASP A 127 -3.55 -18.18 7.68
C ASP A 127 -3.34 -17.50 6.33
N LEU A 128 -3.83 -18.13 5.25
CA LEU A 128 -3.50 -17.80 3.87
C LEU A 128 -4.09 -16.47 3.45
N GLY A 129 -3.25 -15.53 3.09
CA GLY A 129 -3.56 -14.14 2.79
C GLY A 129 -2.65 -13.17 3.52
N VAL A 130 -2.95 -11.88 3.45
CA VAL A 130 -2.26 -10.86 4.24
C VAL A 130 -2.77 -10.93 5.68
N PHE A 131 -1.91 -11.38 6.60
CA PHE A 131 -2.25 -11.44 8.03
C PHE A 131 -2.08 -10.09 8.70
N ALA A 132 -1.00 -9.37 8.40
CA ALA A 132 -0.70 -8.09 9.04
C ALA A 132 0.01 -7.12 8.10
N ALA A 133 -0.28 -5.83 8.27
CA ALA A 133 0.51 -4.74 7.71
C ALA A 133 1.68 -4.42 8.64
N LYS A 134 2.90 -4.25 8.08
CA LYS A 134 4.07 -3.76 8.82
C LYS A 134 4.15 -2.24 8.67
N LEU A 135 4.13 -1.53 9.81
CA LEU A 135 4.26 -0.07 9.89
C LEU A 135 5.63 0.29 10.45
N LYS A 136 6.26 1.31 9.89
CA LYS A 136 7.56 1.74 10.41
C LYS A 136 7.46 2.63 11.64
N SER A 137 8.48 2.56 12.50
CA SER A 137 8.69 3.51 13.56
C SER A 137 10.18 3.78 13.76
N ARG A 138 10.55 5.08 13.84
CA ARG A 138 11.92 5.47 14.20
C ARG A 138 12.21 5.31 15.70
N ASP A 139 11.17 5.20 16.51
CA ASP A 139 11.22 4.96 17.95
C ASP A 139 10.00 4.13 18.37
N PRO A 140 10.10 2.78 18.26
CA PRO A 140 9.01 1.88 18.59
C PRO A 140 8.53 1.99 20.03
N GLU A 141 9.42 2.25 20.98
CA GLU A 141 9.06 2.38 22.40
C GLU A 141 8.18 3.63 22.65
N SER A 142 8.63 4.78 22.17
CA SER A 142 7.84 6.01 22.24
C SER A 142 6.51 5.86 21.52
N PHE A 143 6.50 5.25 20.34
CA PHE A 143 5.27 5.05 19.56
C PHE A 143 4.30 4.11 20.29
N ARG A 144 4.79 2.98 20.79
CA ARG A 144 4.00 2.04 21.58
C ARG A 144 3.35 2.72 22.77
N ASN A 145 4.10 3.54 23.55
CA ASN A 145 3.59 4.24 24.72
C ASN A 145 2.52 5.29 24.35
N GLN A 146 2.71 6.02 23.24
CA GLN A 146 1.71 6.97 22.72
C GLN A 146 0.41 6.26 22.31
N LEU A 147 0.48 5.09 21.68
CA LEU A 147 -0.70 4.33 21.26
C LEU A 147 -1.39 3.69 22.47
N ALA A 148 -0.64 3.08 23.39
CA ALA A 148 -1.19 2.43 24.58
C ALA A 148 -1.87 3.41 25.54
N ALA A 149 -1.49 4.69 25.54
CA ALA A 149 -2.18 5.73 26.30
C ALA A 149 -3.60 6.02 25.76
N LYS A 150 -3.91 5.62 24.53
CA LYS A 150 -5.19 5.89 23.85
C LYS A 150 -6.01 4.64 23.59
N TYR A 151 -5.36 3.47 23.54
CA TYR A 151 -5.98 2.25 23.04
C TYR A 151 -5.40 1.01 23.74
N ASN A 152 -6.28 0.08 24.10
CA ASN A 152 -5.91 -1.07 24.93
C ASN A 152 -5.32 -2.25 24.15
N GLN A 153 -5.57 -2.36 22.84
CA GLN A 153 -5.09 -3.45 22.00
C GLN A 153 -3.71 -3.13 21.42
N VAL A 154 -2.77 -2.76 22.28
CA VAL A 154 -1.38 -2.47 21.97
C VAL A 154 -0.49 -3.40 22.78
N GLY A 155 0.25 -4.27 22.10
CA GLY A 155 1.11 -5.27 22.72
C GLY A 155 2.35 -4.70 23.40
N PRO A 156 3.07 -5.54 24.15
CA PRO A 156 4.37 -5.20 24.69
C PRO A 156 5.41 -4.98 23.59
N LEU A 157 6.46 -4.24 23.92
CA LEU A 157 7.65 -4.16 23.08
C LEU A 157 8.36 -5.53 23.10
N ALA A 158 8.73 -6.01 21.92
CA ALA A 158 9.43 -7.27 21.70
C ALA A 158 10.63 -7.05 20.77
N THR A 159 11.44 -8.09 20.60
CA THR A 159 12.56 -8.11 19.65
C THR A 159 12.30 -9.18 18.60
N ALA A 160 12.24 -8.78 17.34
CA ALA A 160 12.08 -9.68 16.21
C ALA A 160 13.37 -10.50 15.93
N PRO A 161 13.30 -11.59 15.14
CA PRO A 161 14.46 -12.44 14.86
C PRO A 161 15.65 -11.74 14.18
N ASP A 162 15.44 -10.57 13.56
CA ASP A 162 16.49 -9.72 12.99
C ASP A 162 17.12 -8.75 14.02
N GLY A 163 16.71 -8.82 15.28
CA GLY A 163 17.19 -7.98 16.37
C GLY A 163 16.51 -6.62 16.49
N LYS A 164 15.59 -6.30 15.61
CA LYS A 164 14.85 -5.02 15.65
C LYS A 164 13.73 -5.04 16.68
N ARG A 165 13.47 -3.88 17.28
CA ARG A 165 12.34 -3.71 18.19
C ARG A 165 11.03 -3.69 17.40
N THR A 166 10.02 -4.34 17.96
CA THR A 166 8.69 -4.46 17.35
C THR A 166 7.61 -4.50 18.42
N PHE A 167 6.38 -4.17 18.03
CA PHE A 167 5.19 -4.41 18.83
C PHE A 167 3.96 -4.56 17.93
N TRP A 168 2.88 -5.08 18.50
CA TRP A 168 1.64 -5.35 17.80
C TRP A 168 0.54 -4.37 18.19
N VAL A 169 -0.33 -4.07 17.24
CA VAL A 169 -1.59 -3.35 17.44
C VAL A 169 -2.68 -4.10 16.72
N GLN A 170 -3.81 -4.35 17.38
CA GLN A 170 -5.00 -4.86 16.73
C GLN A 170 -6.04 -3.75 16.64
N ASP A 171 -6.62 -3.52 15.44
CA ASP A 171 -7.70 -2.54 15.32
C ASP A 171 -9.02 -3.05 15.91
N PRO A 172 -10.07 -2.21 16.03
CA PRO A 172 -11.37 -2.63 16.55
C PRO A 172 -12.09 -3.68 15.71
N TRP A 173 -11.65 -3.93 14.48
CA TRP A 173 -12.24 -4.87 13.54
C TRP A 173 -11.45 -6.17 13.42
N GLY A 174 -10.37 -6.33 14.19
CA GLY A 174 -9.56 -7.54 14.28
C GLY A 174 -8.37 -7.59 13.34
N ASN A 175 -8.06 -6.50 12.62
CA ASN A 175 -6.87 -6.46 11.76
C ASN A 175 -5.60 -6.25 12.59
N TRP A 176 -4.55 -6.99 12.27
CA TRP A 176 -3.26 -6.91 12.96
C TRP A 176 -2.27 -6.01 12.25
N PHE A 177 -1.60 -5.16 13.02
CA PHE A 177 -0.51 -4.30 12.55
C PHE A 177 0.73 -4.61 13.37
N GLN A 178 1.84 -4.89 12.69
CA GLN A 178 3.14 -5.00 13.34
C GLN A 178 3.92 -3.71 13.13
N VAL A 179 4.24 -3.00 14.21
CA VAL A 179 5.14 -1.84 14.15
C VAL A 179 6.57 -2.33 14.25
N VAL A 180 7.41 -1.94 13.29
CA VAL A 180 8.81 -2.39 13.17
C VAL A 180 9.77 -1.20 13.22
N GLU A 181 10.95 -1.39 13.81
CA GLU A 181 11.98 -0.36 13.88
C GLU A 181 12.54 -0.04 12.50
N ASP A 182 12.38 1.22 12.09
CA ASP A 182 12.94 1.78 10.87
C ASP A 182 13.15 3.30 11.07
N ALA A 183 14.42 3.72 11.05
CA ALA A 183 14.81 5.11 11.30
C ALA A 183 14.55 6.07 10.12
N SER A 184 14.13 5.56 8.96
CA SER A 184 13.94 6.37 7.77
C SER A 184 12.77 7.35 7.93
N VAL A 185 12.99 8.60 7.52
CA VAL A 185 11.98 9.67 7.51
C VAL A 185 12.00 10.36 6.17
N PHE A 186 10.87 10.37 5.47
CA PHE A 186 10.77 11.07 4.19
C PHE A 186 10.47 12.56 4.39
N ILE A 187 9.36 12.92 5.05
CA ILE A 187 9.06 14.28 5.50
C ILE A 187 8.78 14.23 6.99
N GLU A 188 9.51 15.01 7.77
CA GLU A 188 9.33 15.08 9.23
C GLU A 188 7.90 15.50 9.60
N GLN A 189 7.24 14.68 10.40
CA GLN A 189 5.88 14.89 10.91
C GLN A 189 5.82 15.00 12.44
N HIS A 190 6.98 15.01 13.11
CA HIS A 190 7.10 15.07 14.57
C HIS A 190 6.31 13.95 15.28
N THR A 191 6.31 12.76 14.69
CA THR A 191 5.71 11.55 15.23
C THR A 191 6.70 10.39 15.10
N PRO A 192 6.71 9.42 16.02
CA PRO A 192 7.60 8.26 15.90
C PRO A 192 7.16 7.28 14.79
N GLY A 193 5.86 7.22 14.46
CA GLY A 193 5.31 6.28 13.47
C GLY A 193 5.29 6.82 12.04
N GLY A 194 5.29 5.92 11.07
CA GLY A 194 5.19 6.22 9.63
C GLY A 194 4.24 5.27 8.89
N GLY A 195 4.38 5.20 7.57
CA GLY A 195 3.54 4.39 6.70
C GLY A 195 3.92 2.92 6.64
N VAL A 196 3.31 2.21 5.68
CA VAL A 196 3.52 0.78 5.45
C VAL A 196 4.91 0.53 4.88
N VAL A 197 5.63 -0.41 5.49
CA VAL A 197 6.96 -0.87 5.05
C VAL A 197 7.02 -2.38 4.82
N GLY A 198 5.89 -3.05 4.81
CA GLY A 198 5.84 -4.48 4.54
C GLY A 198 4.50 -5.12 4.88
N ALA A 199 4.48 -6.42 4.71
CA ALA A 199 3.36 -7.27 5.09
C ALA A 199 3.85 -8.60 5.67
N ILE A 200 3.01 -9.22 6.49
CA ILE A 200 3.11 -10.63 6.85
C ILE A 200 2.09 -11.38 6.01
N VAL A 201 2.56 -12.32 5.23
CA VAL A 201 1.74 -13.15 4.34
C VAL A 201 1.81 -14.61 4.83
N GLY A 202 0.66 -15.16 5.15
CA GLY A 202 0.54 -16.58 5.48
C GLY A 202 0.62 -17.42 4.21
N CYS A 203 1.37 -18.52 4.26
CA CYS A 203 1.52 -19.44 3.15
C CYS A 203 1.50 -20.91 3.62
N SER A 204 1.04 -21.79 2.73
CA SER A 204 1.04 -23.24 2.99
C SER A 204 2.42 -23.85 2.84
N ASP A 205 3.28 -23.24 2.00
CA ASP A 205 4.65 -23.67 1.73
C ASP A 205 5.48 -22.46 1.26
N ILE A 206 6.49 -22.10 2.05
CA ILE A 206 7.38 -20.98 1.75
C ILE A 206 8.13 -21.18 0.44
N GLU A 207 8.56 -22.40 0.12
CA GLU A 207 9.30 -22.68 -1.10
C GLU A 207 8.46 -22.45 -2.37
N ARG A 208 7.14 -22.66 -2.27
CA ARG A 208 6.21 -22.37 -3.37
C ARG A 208 5.97 -20.87 -3.56
N SER A 209 5.91 -20.13 -2.45
CA SER A 209 5.59 -18.69 -2.48
C SER A 209 6.82 -17.82 -2.78
N LEU A 210 8.00 -18.22 -2.32
CA LEU A 210 9.26 -17.47 -2.44
C LEU A 210 9.58 -17.01 -3.89
N PRO A 211 9.44 -17.85 -4.95
CA PRO A 211 9.78 -17.44 -6.31
C PRO A 211 9.00 -16.21 -6.79
N LEU A 212 7.72 -16.09 -6.46
CA LEU A 212 6.92 -14.93 -6.82
C LEU A 212 7.48 -13.64 -6.23
N TYR A 213 7.71 -13.62 -4.91
CA TYR A 213 8.19 -12.42 -4.23
C TYR A 213 9.63 -12.07 -4.62
N ARG A 214 10.47 -13.08 -4.83
CA ARG A 214 11.86 -12.90 -5.26
C ARG A 214 11.98 -12.47 -6.72
N ASP A 215 11.38 -13.22 -7.64
CA ASP A 215 11.69 -13.16 -9.08
C ASP A 215 10.82 -12.15 -9.84
N LEU A 216 9.63 -11.81 -9.32
CA LEU A 216 8.78 -10.75 -9.86
C LEU A 216 8.98 -9.44 -9.10
N PHE A 217 8.89 -9.47 -7.75
CA PHE A 217 8.89 -8.27 -6.93
C PHE A 217 10.27 -7.88 -6.39
N GLY A 218 11.31 -8.67 -6.67
CA GLY A 218 12.69 -8.34 -6.33
C GLY A 218 13.02 -8.36 -4.83
N TYR A 219 12.27 -9.14 -4.03
CA TYR A 219 12.61 -9.40 -2.63
C TYR A 219 13.66 -10.51 -2.56
N ASP A 220 14.86 -10.23 -3.01
CA ASP A 220 15.96 -11.17 -3.31
C ASP A 220 16.91 -11.42 -2.15
N THR A 221 16.72 -10.75 -1.02
CA THR A 221 17.59 -10.87 0.16
C THR A 221 16.80 -11.49 1.31
N VAL A 222 17.24 -12.64 1.75
CA VAL A 222 16.73 -13.31 2.96
C VAL A 222 17.41 -12.71 4.19
N VAL A 223 16.66 -12.01 5.03
CA VAL A 223 17.16 -11.44 6.30
C VAL A 223 17.24 -12.53 7.35
N TYR A 224 16.22 -13.36 7.45
CA TYR A 224 16.23 -14.60 8.21
C TYR A 224 15.27 -15.64 7.61
N ASP A 225 15.60 -16.91 7.87
CA ASP A 225 14.75 -18.08 7.66
C ASP A 225 14.87 -18.94 8.90
N ARG A 226 13.82 -19.02 9.73
CA ARG A 226 13.86 -19.68 11.03
C ARG A 226 12.57 -20.42 11.31
N SER A 227 12.69 -21.55 12.01
CA SER A 227 11.56 -22.35 12.51
C SER A 227 11.56 -22.41 14.03
N GLY A 228 10.40 -22.34 14.65
CA GLY A 228 10.23 -22.41 16.10
C GLY A 228 8.97 -21.71 16.60
N ILE A 229 8.91 -21.51 17.90
CA ILE A 229 7.99 -20.58 18.58
C ILE A 229 8.76 -19.28 18.79
N PHE A 230 8.10 -18.13 18.62
CA PHE A 230 8.76 -16.82 18.61
C PHE A 230 8.11 -15.88 19.61
N ASP A 231 8.90 -15.34 20.54
CA ASP A 231 8.42 -14.43 21.59
C ASP A 231 7.78 -13.13 21.03
N ASP A 232 8.26 -12.66 19.88
CA ASP A 232 7.72 -11.46 19.23
C ASP A 232 6.34 -11.67 18.61
N LEU A 233 5.85 -12.90 18.50
CA LEU A 233 4.52 -13.22 17.98
C LEU A 233 3.46 -13.45 19.06
N VAL A 234 3.83 -13.72 20.29
CA VAL A 234 2.94 -14.22 21.37
C VAL A 234 1.72 -13.33 21.60
N TYR A 235 1.81 -12.03 21.34
CA TYR A 235 0.68 -11.12 21.51
C TYR A 235 -0.37 -11.23 20.39
N ALA A 236 0.02 -11.63 19.19
CA ALA A 236 -0.90 -11.76 18.06
C ALA A 236 -1.61 -13.12 18.08
N ASP A 237 -2.76 -13.20 17.41
CA ASP A 237 -3.58 -14.41 17.35
C ASP A 237 -2.80 -15.59 16.76
N GLY A 238 -2.69 -16.69 17.56
CA GLY A 238 -1.93 -17.88 17.20
C GLY A 238 -0.42 -17.76 17.42
N GLY A 239 0.07 -16.68 18.05
CA GLY A 239 1.49 -16.41 18.19
C GLY A 239 2.28 -17.38 19.06
N ASP A 240 1.61 -18.29 19.76
CA ASP A 240 2.19 -19.35 20.60
C ASP A 240 2.44 -20.69 19.88
N GLN A 241 2.23 -20.75 18.55
CA GLN A 241 2.38 -21.96 17.74
C GLN A 241 3.75 -22.02 17.05
N HIS A 242 4.07 -23.18 16.46
CA HIS A 242 5.28 -23.35 15.67
C HIS A 242 5.11 -22.84 14.25
N TYR A 243 6.05 -22.01 13.82
CA TYR A 243 6.09 -21.42 12.48
C TYR A 243 7.47 -21.61 11.84
N ARG A 244 7.51 -21.71 10.52
CA ARG A 244 8.68 -21.27 9.74
C ARG A 244 8.40 -19.85 9.28
N ARG A 245 9.37 -18.96 9.50
CA ARG A 245 9.29 -17.54 9.14
C ARG A 245 10.48 -17.19 8.27
N MET A 246 10.19 -16.58 7.13
CA MET A 246 11.21 -16.05 6.23
C MET A 246 10.95 -14.57 5.98
N LEU A 247 11.88 -13.71 6.42
CA LEU A 247 11.81 -12.27 6.14
C LEU A 247 12.65 -11.94 4.92
N LEU A 248 12.00 -11.36 3.92
CA LEU A 248 12.60 -10.97 2.65
C LEU A 248 12.68 -9.44 2.55
N THR A 249 13.79 -8.95 2.00
CA THR A 249 13.98 -7.56 1.59
C THR A 249 14.62 -7.51 0.21
N HIS A 250 14.87 -6.32 -0.31
CA HIS A 250 15.49 -6.15 -1.63
C HIS A 250 16.92 -5.63 -1.49
N SER A 251 17.85 -6.22 -2.26
CA SER A 251 19.29 -5.88 -2.23
C SER A 251 19.57 -4.51 -2.88
N GLN A 252 18.74 -4.12 -3.85
CA GLN A 252 18.91 -2.86 -4.56
C GLN A 252 17.84 -1.84 -4.13
N PRO A 253 18.17 -0.56 -4.01
CA PRO A 253 17.18 0.49 -3.78
C PRO A 253 16.10 0.46 -4.86
N ARG A 254 14.85 0.65 -4.46
CA ARG A 254 13.73 0.77 -5.39
C ARG A 254 13.93 1.98 -6.30
N GLN A 255 13.43 1.86 -7.53
CA GLN A 255 13.46 2.90 -8.55
C GLN A 255 12.04 3.25 -8.99
N GLY A 256 11.84 4.48 -9.43
CA GLY A 256 10.54 4.93 -9.89
C GLY A 256 10.13 6.27 -9.29
N ALA A 257 8.99 6.77 -9.75
CA ALA A 257 8.49 8.09 -9.38
C ALA A 257 8.24 8.24 -7.87
N PHE A 258 7.79 7.18 -7.22
CA PHE A 258 7.42 7.19 -5.80
C PHE A 258 8.42 6.44 -4.90
N ALA A 259 9.48 5.87 -5.48
CA ALA A 259 10.41 4.99 -4.77
C ALA A 259 11.03 5.61 -3.51
N THR A 260 11.39 6.90 -3.55
CA THR A 260 11.95 7.58 -2.38
C THR A 260 10.94 7.81 -1.26
N PHE A 261 9.64 7.88 -1.60
CA PHE A 261 8.57 8.03 -0.63
C PHE A 261 8.22 6.69 0.04
N TYR A 262 8.03 5.64 -0.76
CA TYR A 262 7.74 4.30 -0.22
C TYR A 262 8.93 3.72 0.53
N GLY A 263 10.16 4.02 0.08
CA GLY A 263 11.38 3.57 0.72
C GLY A 263 11.63 2.07 0.61
N GLN A 264 12.41 1.54 1.54
CA GLN A 264 12.62 0.10 1.63
C GLN A 264 11.41 -0.58 2.25
N SER A 265 11.19 -1.84 1.85
CA SER A 265 10.09 -2.66 2.36
C SER A 265 10.52 -4.10 2.53
N SER A 266 9.72 -4.86 3.27
CA SER A 266 9.94 -6.28 3.51
C SER A 266 8.65 -7.08 3.36
N ILE A 267 8.78 -8.33 2.92
CA ILE A 267 7.72 -9.33 2.96
C ILE A 267 8.16 -10.43 3.92
N GLU A 268 7.31 -10.76 4.86
CA GLU A 268 7.52 -11.89 5.74
C GLU A 268 6.54 -13.00 5.39
N LEU A 269 7.09 -14.12 4.92
CA LEU A 269 6.35 -15.34 4.65
C LEU A 269 6.28 -16.16 5.94
N VAL A 270 5.09 -16.58 6.34
CA VAL A 270 4.86 -17.35 7.57
C VAL A 270 4.08 -18.60 7.27
N GLN A 271 4.70 -19.74 7.52
CA GLN A 271 4.13 -21.07 7.35
C GLN A 271 3.88 -21.70 8.72
N PRO A 272 2.63 -22.02 9.10
CA PRO A 272 2.35 -22.80 10.31
C PRO A 272 2.82 -24.24 10.13
N LEU A 273 3.47 -24.82 11.16
CA LEU A 273 4.03 -26.17 11.10
C LEU A 273 3.14 -27.22 11.77
N ASP A 274 2.29 -26.81 12.72
CA ASP A 274 1.49 -27.74 13.54
C ASP A 274 0.00 -27.76 13.14
N ARG A 275 -0.40 -26.95 12.16
CA ARG A 275 -1.79 -26.88 11.69
C ARG A 275 -1.88 -26.62 10.19
N THR A 276 -3.03 -26.95 9.62
CA THR A 276 -3.37 -26.51 8.25
C THR A 276 -3.84 -25.06 8.29
N PRO A 277 -3.24 -24.15 7.53
CA PRO A 277 -3.69 -22.77 7.44
C PRO A 277 -5.05 -22.67 6.72
N ARG A 278 -5.87 -21.69 7.10
CA ARG A 278 -7.17 -21.41 6.49
C ARG A 278 -7.05 -20.23 5.54
N ARG A 279 -7.84 -20.22 4.47
CA ARG A 279 -7.90 -19.06 3.57
C ARG A 279 -8.72 -17.95 4.24
N ILE A 280 -8.13 -16.76 4.42
CA ILE A 280 -8.78 -15.62 5.07
C ILE A 280 -10.01 -15.16 4.28
N TYR A 281 -9.96 -15.22 2.95
CA TYR A 281 -11.04 -14.80 2.04
C TYR A 281 -11.88 -15.95 1.48
N GLU A 282 -11.80 -17.16 2.07
CA GLU A 282 -12.62 -18.27 1.60
C GLU A 282 -14.12 -17.98 1.74
N GLY A 283 -14.85 -18.10 0.63
CA GLY A 283 -16.30 -17.86 0.59
C GLY A 283 -16.72 -16.40 0.77
N ARG A 284 -15.79 -15.46 0.70
CA ARG A 284 -16.02 -14.02 0.82
C ARG A 284 -15.62 -13.29 -0.45
N TYR A 285 -16.11 -12.06 -0.62
CA TYR A 285 -15.79 -11.24 -1.77
C TYR A 285 -14.59 -10.33 -1.50
N TRP A 286 -13.86 -10.00 -2.55
CA TRP A 286 -12.88 -8.92 -2.55
C TRP A 286 -13.54 -7.64 -2.03
N GLY A 287 -12.95 -7.01 -1.04
CA GLY A 287 -13.53 -5.84 -0.35
C GLY A 287 -14.35 -6.14 0.91
N ASP A 288 -14.61 -7.39 1.25
CA ASP A 288 -15.12 -7.76 2.58
C ASP A 288 -14.09 -7.41 3.68
N PRO A 289 -14.50 -7.22 4.95
CA PRO A 289 -13.63 -6.72 6.03
C PRO A 289 -12.36 -7.55 6.22
N GLY A 290 -11.23 -6.88 6.40
CA GLY A 290 -9.91 -7.48 6.54
C GLY A 290 -8.89 -6.90 5.55
N PHE A 291 -7.68 -7.43 5.53
CA PHE A 291 -6.68 -7.05 4.51
C PHE A 291 -6.99 -7.72 3.19
N ILE A 292 -7.39 -6.92 2.19
CA ILE A 292 -7.88 -7.38 0.89
C ILE A 292 -6.74 -7.82 -0.01
N GLN A 293 -5.74 -6.96 -0.17
CA GLN A 293 -4.60 -7.16 -1.07
C GLN A 293 -3.36 -6.40 -0.62
N LEU A 294 -2.22 -6.83 -1.14
CA LEU A 294 -0.97 -6.08 -1.16
C LEU A 294 -0.84 -5.41 -2.52
N CYS A 295 -0.58 -4.09 -2.56
CA CYS A 295 -0.49 -3.33 -3.80
C CYS A 295 0.91 -2.75 -4.01
N PHE A 296 1.43 -2.90 -5.24
CA PHE A 296 2.70 -2.32 -5.68
C PHE A 296 2.49 -1.24 -6.73
N ASP A 297 3.20 -0.12 -6.58
CA ASP A 297 3.36 0.86 -7.64
C ASP A 297 4.42 0.38 -8.63
N VAL A 298 4.04 0.35 -9.91
CA VAL A 298 4.84 -0.22 -10.99
C VAL A 298 4.88 0.69 -12.22
N THR A 299 5.77 0.36 -13.16
CA THR A 299 5.79 0.96 -14.50
C THR A 299 6.01 -0.14 -15.54
N HIS A 300 5.57 0.08 -16.78
CA HIS A 300 5.68 -0.90 -17.86
C HIS A 300 4.84 -2.17 -17.63
N MET A 301 3.54 -1.99 -17.47
CA MET A 301 2.62 -3.09 -17.18
C MET A 301 2.70 -4.24 -18.22
N SER A 302 2.95 -3.94 -19.49
CA SER A 302 3.14 -4.98 -20.51
C SER A 302 4.37 -5.87 -20.29
N ALA A 303 5.47 -5.30 -19.78
CA ALA A 303 6.66 -6.08 -19.42
C ALA A 303 6.39 -6.94 -18.16
N ILE A 304 5.60 -6.41 -17.22
CA ILE A 304 5.14 -7.16 -16.05
C ILE A 304 4.22 -8.31 -16.47
N GLU A 305 3.25 -8.09 -17.37
CA GLU A 305 2.37 -9.15 -17.89
C GLU A 305 3.19 -10.30 -18.49
N LYS A 306 4.18 -9.96 -19.33
CA LYS A 306 5.10 -10.95 -19.89
C LYS A 306 5.82 -11.73 -18.80
N ARG A 307 6.38 -11.03 -17.80
CA ARG A 307 7.12 -11.66 -16.69
C ARG A 307 6.22 -12.53 -15.82
N CYS A 308 5.02 -12.09 -15.53
CA CYS A 308 4.01 -12.86 -14.79
C CYS A 308 3.68 -14.17 -15.52
N ASN A 309 3.47 -14.12 -16.85
CA ASN A 309 3.19 -15.30 -17.64
C ASN A 309 4.38 -16.27 -17.68
N GLU A 310 5.63 -15.78 -17.78
CA GLU A 310 6.84 -16.59 -17.72
C GLU A 310 6.99 -17.32 -16.37
N LEU A 311 6.57 -16.68 -15.28
CA LEU A 311 6.64 -17.24 -13.93
C LEU A 311 5.42 -18.11 -13.58
N GLY A 312 4.39 -18.16 -14.42
CA GLY A 312 3.17 -18.93 -14.18
C GLY A 312 2.13 -18.22 -13.30
N TYR A 313 2.19 -16.89 -13.18
CA TYR A 313 1.24 -16.06 -12.43
C TYR A 313 0.49 -15.10 -13.38
N PRO A 314 -0.42 -15.58 -14.25
CA PRO A 314 -1.12 -14.71 -15.19
C PRO A 314 -2.00 -13.70 -14.48
N PHE A 315 -2.29 -12.57 -15.14
CA PHE A 315 -3.25 -11.59 -14.62
C PHE A 315 -4.64 -12.23 -14.49
N THR A 316 -5.21 -12.13 -13.29
CA THR A 316 -6.57 -12.58 -12.98
C THR A 316 -7.58 -11.47 -13.21
N VAL A 317 -7.16 -10.21 -13.05
CA VAL A 317 -7.88 -9.01 -13.44
C VAL A 317 -6.92 -8.09 -14.20
N ASP A 318 -7.42 -7.48 -15.27
CA ASP A 318 -6.70 -6.47 -16.04
C ASP A 318 -7.67 -5.33 -16.42
N SER A 319 -7.43 -4.15 -15.85
CA SER A 319 -8.32 -3.01 -16.01
C SER A 319 -8.36 -2.44 -17.44
N CYS A 320 -7.36 -2.75 -18.26
CA CYS A 320 -7.30 -2.30 -19.64
C CYS A 320 -7.93 -3.27 -20.64
N LYS A 321 -8.19 -4.53 -20.26
CA LYS A 321 -8.86 -5.50 -21.13
C LYS A 321 -10.35 -5.18 -21.26
N GLY A 322 -10.78 -4.84 -22.48
CA GLY A 322 -12.17 -4.63 -22.86
C GLY A 322 -12.73 -3.23 -22.64
N GLN A 323 -12.30 -2.48 -21.65
CA GLN A 323 -12.85 -1.16 -21.28
C GLN A 323 -11.84 0.00 -21.34
N GLY A 324 -10.59 -0.27 -21.70
CA GLY A 324 -9.50 0.71 -21.67
C GLY A 324 -9.04 1.08 -20.24
N ARG A 325 -8.15 2.09 -20.15
CA ARG A 325 -7.59 2.50 -18.84
C ARG A 325 -8.69 2.95 -17.87
N PHE A 326 -8.50 2.70 -16.58
CA PHE A 326 -9.37 3.29 -15.57
C PHE A 326 -9.13 4.80 -15.44
N ASP A 327 -10.18 5.57 -15.20
CA ASP A 327 -10.10 7.01 -14.93
C ASP A 327 -11.05 7.35 -13.76
N MET A 328 -10.45 7.72 -12.62
CA MET A 328 -11.14 8.15 -11.40
C MET A 328 -11.16 9.69 -11.29
N GLY A 329 -10.94 10.40 -12.39
CA GLY A 329 -10.92 11.85 -12.45
C GLY A 329 -9.62 12.48 -11.95
N ASP A 330 -9.22 12.23 -10.72
CA ASP A 330 -7.98 12.73 -10.11
C ASP A 330 -6.75 11.89 -10.50
N ALA A 331 -6.95 10.60 -10.75
CA ALA A 331 -5.93 9.67 -11.24
C ALA A 331 -6.49 8.79 -12.35
N SER A 332 -5.66 8.44 -13.29
CA SER A 332 -5.96 7.39 -14.27
C SER A 332 -4.75 6.53 -14.52
N GLY A 333 -4.97 5.27 -14.92
CA GLY A 333 -3.87 4.35 -15.09
C GLY A 333 -4.31 2.96 -15.56
N HIS A 334 -3.50 1.99 -15.20
CA HIS A 334 -3.68 0.59 -15.44
C HIS A 334 -3.47 -0.16 -14.12
N PHE A 335 -4.44 -0.91 -13.66
CA PHE A 335 -4.26 -1.83 -12.54
C PHE A 335 -4.52 -3.27 -12.97
N THR A 336 -3.83 -4.18 -12.31
CA THR A 336 -3.95 -5.63 -12.53
C THR A 336 -3.87 -6.37 -11.22
N TYR A 337 -4.41 -7.59 -11.20
CA TYR A 337 -4.28 -8.51 -10.07
C TYR A 337 -3.64 -9.81 -10.51
N ILE A 338 -2.85 -10.38 -9.61
CA ILE A 338 -2.39 -11.77 -9.65
C ILE A 338 -2.68 -12.42 -8.30
N GLU A 339 -2.63 -13.73 -8.26
CA GLU A 339 -2.65 -14.50 -7.01
C GLU A 339 -1.28 -15.11 -6.75
N ASP A 340 -0.87 -15.14 -5.48
CA ASP A 340 0.23 -16.01 -5.08
C ASP A 340 -0.21 -17.49 -5.09
N PRO A 341 0.68 -18.47 -4.83
CA PRO A 341 0.32 -19.89 -4.86
C PRO A 341 -0.83 -20.30 -3.94
N ASP A 342 -1.13 -19.51 -2.90
CA ASP A 342 -2.17 -19.77 -1.92
C ASP A 342 -3.42 -18.89 -2.09
N GLY A 343 -3.43 -18.05 -3.13
CA GLY A 343 -4.54 -17.16 -3.48
C GLY A 343 -4.51 -15.81 -2.77
N THR A 344 -3.37 -15.40 -2.21
CA THR A 344 -3.18 -14.02 -1.74
C THR A 344 -3.23 -13.06 -2.91
N LEU A 345 -4.12 -12.08 -2.84
CA LEU A 345 -4.26 -11.09 -3.92
C LEU A 345 -3.13 -10.06 -3.87
N ILE A 346 -2.51 -9.88 -5.02
CA ILE A 346 -1.49 -8.87 -5.22
C ILE A 346 -1.92 -7.97 -6.37
N GLU A 347 -2.07 -6.69 -6.06
CA GLU A 347 -2.40 -5.65 -7.02
C GLU A 347 -1.12 -4.98 -7.53
N MET A 348 -1.12 -4.62 -8.80
CA MET A 348 -0.09 -3.78 -9.40
C MET A 348 -0.77 -2.59 -10.08
N VAL A 349 -0.29 -1.38 -9.79
CA VAL A 349 -0.86 -0.13 -10.32
C VAL A 349 0.21 0.66 -11.06
N GLU A 350 -0.05 0.94 -12.33
CA GLU A 350 0.71 1.87 -13.15
C GLU A 350 -0.08 3.17 -13.32
N ALA A 351 0.39 4.25 -12.70
CA ALA A 351 -0.22 5.57 -12.86
C ALA A 351 0.12 6.14 -14.24
N HIS A 352 -0.91 6.56 -15.01
CA HIS A 352 -0.73 7.23 -16.29
C HIS A 352 -0.90 8.75 -16.18
N LYS A 353 -1.76 9.22 -15.26
CA LYS A 353 -2.04 10.63 -15.02
C LYS A 353 -2.30 10.86 -13.53
N LEU A 354 -1.76 11.94 -13.00
CA LEU A 354 -1.97 12.41 -11.64
C LEU A 354 -2.39 13.88 -11.65
N THR A 355 -3.54 14.20 -11.06
CA THR A 355 -4.01 15.58 -10.91
C THR A 355 -3.38 16.19 -9.65
N ILE A 356 -2.61 17.27 -9.81
CA ILE A 356 -1.97 17.98 -8.69
C ILE A 356 -2.91 19.07 -8.14
N LEU A 357 -3.59 19.78 -9.03
CA LEU A 357 -4.53 20.85 -8.69
C LEU A 357 -5.84 20.63 -9.44
N LYS A 358 -6.95 20.73 -8.70
CA LYS A 358 -8.29 20.61 -9.30
C LYS A 358 -8.74 21.90 -10.00
N ARG A 359 -8.26 23.05 -9.50
CA ARG A 359 -8.59 24.38 -10.07
C ARG A 359 -7.38 25.34 -9.95
N PRO A 360 -6.74 25.77 -11.05
CA PRO A 360 -6.92 25.22 -12.41
C PRO A 360 -6.52 23.76 -12.48
N ARG A 361 -7.07 23.00 -13.42
CA ARG A 361 -6.76 21.56 -13.55
C ARG A 361 -5.32 21.37 -14.06
N ILE A 362 -4.39 21.06 -13.16
CA ILE A 362 -2.99 20.76 -13.49
C ILE A 362 -2.77 19.28 -13.19
N ALA A 363 -2.37 18.53 -14.21
CA ALA A 363 -2.08 17.12 -14.12
C ALA A 363 -0.68 16.80 -14.69
N ILE A 364 -0.04 15.79 -14.14
CA ILE A 364 1.20 15.21 -14.66
C ILE A 364 0.83 14.03 -15.54
N ASP A 365 1.38 14.02 -16.76
CA ASP A 365 1.38 12.85 -17.63
C ASP A 365 2.56 11.96 -17.24
N MET A 366 2.27 10.83 -16.62
CA MET A 366 3.27 9.91 -16.10
C MET A 366 3.94 9.09 -17.21
N LEU A 367 3.26 8.88 -18.33
CA LEU A 367 3.80 8.14 -19.48
C LEU A 367 4.90 8.91 -20.22
N ARG A 368 4.83 10.26 -20.15
CA ARG A 368 5.83 11.16 -20.76
C ARG A 368 6.95 11.56 -19.81
N ARG A 369 6.80 11.22 -18.53
CA ARG A 369 7.78 11.54 -17.51
C ARG A 369 8.90 10.50 -17.49
N ASP A 370 10.14 10.93 -17.20
CA ASP A 370 11.23 10.00 -16.90
C ASP A 370 10.86 9.11 -15.71
N ARG A 371 10.73 7.81 -15.96
CA ARG A 371 10.24 6.81 -14.99
C ARG A 371 11.19 6.60 -13.83
N ASN A 372 12.51 6.75 -14.07
CA ASN A 372 13.55 6.56 -13.06
C ASN A 372 13.65 7.75 -12.10
N LYS A 373 13.07 8.89 -12.45
CA LYS A 373 13.22 10.12 -11.68
C LYS A 373 12.17 10.20 -10.56
N PRO A 374 12.58 10.17 -9.27
CA PRO A 374 11.63 10.29 -8.17
C PRO A 374 10.97 11.67 -8.13
N PHE A 375 9.78 11.75 -7.55
CA PHE A 375 9.14 13.02 -7.25
C PHE A 375 9.90 13.78 -6.15
N PRO A 376 10.04 15.12 -6.27
CA PRO A 376 10.66 15.91 -5.23
C PRO A 376 9.76 15.97 -3.98
N LYS A 377 10.36 16.15 -2.79
CA LYS A 377 9.61 16.29 -1.53
C LYS A 377 8.53 17.37 -1.56
N MET A 378 8.70 18.41 -2.41
CA MET A 378 7.70 19.47 -2.58
C MET A 378 6.36 18.93 -3.10
N PHE A 379 6.37 17.95 -4.00
CA PHE A 379 5.15 17.29 -4.50
C PHE A 379 4.31 16.71 -3.34
N TYR A 380 4.95 15.98 -2.44
CA TYR A 380 4.28 15.38 -1.29
C TYR A 380 3.86 16.42 -0.24
N ARG A 381 4.61 17.52 -0.08
CA ARG A 381 4.21 18.63 0.78
C ARG A 381 2.93 19.30 0.27
N LEU A 382 2.77 19.42 -1.06
CA LEU A 382 1.52 19.91 -1.66
C LEU A 382 0.36 18.93 -1.43
N MET A 383 0.58 17.62 -1.55
CA MET A 383 -0.42 16.61 -1.16
C MET A 383 -0.83 16.74 0.32
N GLY A 384 0.14 17.10 1.18
CA GLY A 384 -0.11 17.35 2.61
C GLY A 384 -1.08 18.51 2.91
N LEU A 385 -1.43 19.34 1.94
CA LEU A 385 -2.51 20.34 2.07
C LEU A 385 -3.90 19.69 2.06
N ALA A 386 -4.01 18.47 1.59
CA ALA A 386 -5.26 17.68 1.58
C ALA A 386 -5.41 16.78 2.82
N LYS A 387 -4.82 17.17 3.96
CA LYS A 387 -5.00 16.44 5.22
C LYS A 387 -6.47 16.44 5.62
N VAL A 388 -6.91 15.27 6.05
CA VAL A 388 -8.26 15.03 6.55
C VAL A 388 -8.22 14.94 8.07
N ASN A 389 -9.12 15.65 8.73
CA ASN A 389 -9.41 15.50 10.15
C ASN A 389 -10.91 15.23 10.26
N PHE A 390 -11.27 14.19 10.98
CA PHE A 390 -12.65 13.94 11.38
C PHE A 390 -12.82 14.42 12.84
N ASP A 391 -13.42 15.58 12.96
CA ASP A 391 -13.83 16.13 14.27
C ASP A 391 -15.03 15.37 14.83
#